data_a99d0ce66bae02a24b482cabfe8bf74a
#
_entry.id   a99d0ce66bae02a24b482cabfe8bf74a
#
_cell.length_a   1.000
_cell.length_b   1.000
_cell.length_c   1.000
_cell.angle_alpha   90.00
_cell.angle_beta   90.00
_cell.angle_gamma   90.00
#
_symmetry.space_group_name_H-M   'P 1'
#
loop_
_entity.id
_entity.type
_entity.pdbx_description
1 polymer ?
#
loop_
_entity_poly.entity_id
_entity_poly.type
_entity_poly.pdbx_seq_one_letter_code
_entity_poly.pdbx_strand_id
1 'polypeptide(L)' 'MEHVDVMGEVCPRPALIVRRRLATLDDDETLVVRGDYPPAEQNLRRSCETHGFAVEDGDLDDEGFELHITPTADAVRPEQ' A
#
# COMPACT_ATOMS: atom_id res chain seq x y z
N MET A 1 12.17 6.46 1.47
CA MET A 1 11.00 5.62 1.73
C MET A 1 9.92 6.41 2.41
N GLU A 2 8.72 6.31 1.88
CA GLU A 2 7.54 6.88 2.51
C GLU A 2 6.90 5.82 3.39
N HIS A 3 6.38 6.23 4.53
CA HIS A 3 5.68 5.33 5.44
C HIS A 3 4.26 5.82 5.64
N VAL A 4 3.32 4.88 5.65
CA VAL A 4 1.94 5.20 5.98
C VAL A 4 1.43 4.14 6.95
N ASP A 5 0.72 4.58 7.97
CA ASP A 5 0.23 3.72 9.03
C ASP A 5 -1.30 3.73 8.95
N VAL A 6 -1.87 2.55 8.72
CA VAL A 6 -3.32 2.37 8.67
C VAL A 6 -3.80 1.46 9.81
N MET A 7 -3.00 1.38 10.87
CA MET A 7 -3.39 0.63 12.06
C MET A 7 -4.67 1.20 12.64
N GLY A 8 -5.57 0.33 13.02
CA GLY A 8 -6.85 0.73 13.57
C GLY A 8 -7.89 1.18 12.56
N GLU A 9 -7.52 1.29 11.29
CA GLU A 9 -8.47 1.66 10.25
C GLU A 9 -9.13 0.41 9.67
N VAL A 10 -10.41 0.55 9.32
CA VAL A 10 -11.14 -0.54 8.68
C VAL A 10 -11.52 -0.12 7.26
N CYS A 11 -11.73 -1.13 6.42
CA CYS A 11 -12.12 -0.90 5.03
C CYS A 11 -13.33 0.02 4.96
N PRO A 12 -13.36 1.00 4.03
CA PRO A 12 -12.42 1.22 2.92
C PRO A 12 -11.31 2.22 3.19
N ARG A 13 -11.12 2.66 4.43
CA ARG A 13 -10.20 3.74 4.73
C ARG A 13 -8.73 3.44 4.40
N PRO A 14 -8.20 2.23 4.71
CA PRO A 14 -6.82 1.94 4.33
C PRO A 14 -6.56 2.11 2.84
N ALA A 15 -7.49 1.65 2.01
CA ALA A 15 -7.34 1.76 0.57
C ALA A 15 -7.32 3.22 0.12
N LEU A 16 -8.17 4.06 0.71
CA LEU A 16 -8.21 5.48 0.38
C LEU A 16 -6.93 6.19 0.77
N ILE A 17 -6.40 5.89 1.96
CA ILE A 17 -5.17 6.50 2.45
C ILE A 17 -4.00 6.13 1.55
N VAL A 18 -3.86 4.84 1.24
CA VAL A 18 -2.76 4.36 0.40
C VAL A 18 -2.88 4.93 -1.00
N ARG A 19 -4.08 5.00 -1.55
CA ARG A 19 -4.32 5.54 -2.87
C ARG A 19 -3.83 6.97 -3.00
N ARG A 20 -4.10 7.81 -1.99
CA ARG A 20 -3.63 9.18 -1.98
C ARG A 20 -2.11 9.26 -1.95
N ARG A 21 -1.49 8.40 -1.14
CA ARG A 21 -0.03 8.38 -1.07
C ARG A 21 0.59 7.93 -2.38
N LEU A 22 0.02 6.92 -3.00
CA LEU A 22 0.53 6.43 -4.28
C LEU A 22 0.44 7.49 -5.38
N ALA A 23 -0.60 8.32 -5.34
CA ALA A 23 -0.78 9.37 -6.34
C ALA A 23 0.34 10.40 -6.30
N THR A 24 1.00 10.57 -5.16
CA THR A 24 2.07 11.56 -4.99
C THR A 24 3.45 10.92 -4.83
N LEU A 25 3.53 9.60 -4.90
CA LEU A 25 4.78 8.89 -4.69
C LEU A 25 5.71 9.06 -5.90
N ASP A 26 6.99 9.31 -5.65
CA ASP A 26 7.97 9.40 -6.71
C ASP A 26 8.26 8.01 -7.29
N ASP A 27 8.71 7.97 -8.55
CA ASP A 27 8.93 6.71 -9.26
C ASP A 27 10.02 5.86 -8.63
N ASP A 28 10.94 6.47 -7.90
CA ASP A 28 12.04 5.74 -7.24
C ASP A 28 11.81 5.57 -5.75
N GLU A 29 10.63 5.89 -5.26
CA GLU A 29 10.28 5.76 -3.85
C GLU A 29 9.50 4.48 -3.59
N THR A 30 9.69 3.92 -2.40
CA THR A 30 8.90 2.79 -1.94
C THR A 30 7.96 3.26 -0.83
N LEU A 31 6.71 2.89 -0.92
CA LEU A 31 5.72 3.18 0.11
C LEU A 31 5.61 1.97 1.03
N VAL A 32 5.87 2.19 2.31
CA VAL A 32 5.74 1.15 3.33
C VAL A 32 4.42 1.35 4.05
N VAL A 33 3.53 0.36 3.95
CA VAL A 33 2.20 0.41 4.54
C VAL A 33 2.14 -0.58 5.69
N ARG A 34 1.74 -0.11 6.85
CA ARG A 34 1.54 -0.97 8.03
C ARG A 34 0.08 -0.91 8.44
N GLY A 35 -0.48 -2.08 8.71
CA GLY A 35 -1.87 -2.16 9.14
C GLY A 35 -2.11 -3.42 9.95
N ASP A 36 -3.33 -3.53 10.50
CA ASP A 36 -3.71 -4.65 11.35
C ASP A 36 -5.03 -5.29 10.92
N TYR A 37 -5.57 -4.92 9.79
CA TYR A 37 -6.86 -5.43 9.32
C TYR A 37 -6.64 -6.35 8.12
N PRO A 38 -6.74 -7.68 8.27
CA PRO A 38 -6.40 -8.61 7.19
C PRO A 38 -7.15 -8.40 5.88
N PRO A 39 -8.46 -8.07 5.86
CA PRO A 39 -9.11 -7.78 4.58
C PRO A 39 -8.51 -6.58 3.85
N ALA A 40 -7.99 -5.60 4.59
CA ALA A 40 -7.33 -4.45 3.98
C ALA A 40 -6.04 -4.86 3.29
N GLU A 41 -5.29 -5.79 3.87
CA GLU A 41 -4.07 -6.28 3.26
C GLU A 41 -4.34 -6.84 1.87
N GLN A 42 -5.35 -7.70 1.75
CA GLN A 42 -5.68 -8.32 0.47
C GLN A 42 -6.17 -7.30 -0.54
N ASN A 43 -6.98 -6.36 -0.10
CA ASN A 43 -7.50 -5.30 -0.98
C ASN A 43 -6.38 -4.40 -1.49
N LEU A 44 -5.45 -4.03 -0.62
CA LEU A 44 -4.33 -3.18 -1.00
C LEU A 44 -3.42 -3.91 -1.98
N ARG A 45 -3.11 -5.17 -1.70
CA ARG A 45 -2.27 -5.96 -2.59
C ARG A 45 -2.89 -6.07 -3.98
N ARG A 46 -4.17 -6.42 -4.03
CA ARG A 46 -4.87 -6.57 -5.31
C ARG A 46 -4.91 -5.25 -6.08
N SER A 47 -5.26 -4.17 -5.39
CA SER A 47 -5.36 -2.86 -6.03
C SER A 47 -4.02 -2.41 -6.60
N CYS A 48 -2.95 -2.57 -5.83
CA CYS A 48 -1.63 -2.17 -6.28
C CYS A 48 -1.16 -3.01 -7.45
N GLU A 49 -1.37 -4.31 -7.41
CA GLU A 49 -0.99 -5.19 -8.52
C GLU A 49 -1.79 -4.87 -9.78
N THR A 50 -3.07 -4.57 -9.63
CA THR A 50 -3.92 -4.19 -10.76
C THR A 50 -3.42 -2.92 -11.43
N HIS A 51 -2.84 -2.00 -10.68
CA HIS A 51 -2.30 -0.75 -11.21
C HIS A 51 -0.82 -0.86 -11.61
N GLY A 52 -0.26 -2.05 -11.55
CA GLY A 52 1.12 -2.27 -12.02
C GLY A 52 2.20 -1.97 -11.00
N PHE A 53 1.84 -1.83 -9.73
CA PHE A 53 2.85 -1.64 -8.67
C PHE A 53 3.35 -2.98 -8.19
N ALA A 54 4.64 -3.03 -7.83
CA ALA A 54 5.21 -4.20 -7.18
C ALA A 54 4.88 -4.16 -5.70
N VAL A 55 4.40 -5.28 -5.16
CA VAL A 55 4.04 -5.40 -3.75
C VAL A 55 4.83 -6.52 -3.13
N GLU A 56 5.56 -6.22 -2.07
CA GLU A 56 6.32 -7.22 -1.33
C GLU A 56 5.93 -7.17 0.14
N ASP A 57 6.00 -8.32 0.80
CA ASP A 57 5.78 -8.38 2.24
C ASP A 57 7.00 -7.83 2.96
N GLY A 58 6.76 -7.00 3.96
CA GLY A 58 7.81 -6.53 4.83
C GLY A 58 7.95 -7.43 6.07
N ASP A 59 8.70 -6.94 7.04
CA ASP A 59 8.82 -7.63 8.32
C ASP A 59 7.48 -7.58 9.04
N LEU A 60 6.96 -8.75 9.38
CA LEU A 60 5.69 -8.86 10.08
C LEU A 60 5.95 -9.17 11.53
N ASP A 61 5.28 -8.46 12.41
CA ASP A 61 5.13 -8.95 13.76
C ASP A 61 3.75 -9.63 13.87
N ASP A 62 3.42 -10.13 15.04
CA ASP A 62 2.24 -10.98 15.20
C ASP A 62 0.91 -10.25 15.06
N GLU A 63 0.93 -8.93 15.01
CA GLU A 63 -0.29 -8.13 15.14
C GLU A 63 -0.70 -7.39 13.90
N GLY A 64 0.01 -7.58 12.77
CA GLY A 64 -0.35 -6.81 11.61
C GLY A 64 0.36 -7.26 10.36
N PHE A 65 0.29 -6.41 9.35
CA PHE A 65 0.97 -6.65 8.09
C PHE A 65 1.81 -5.43 7.72
N GLU A 66 2.80 -5.65 6.89
CA GLU A 66 3.59 -4.58 6.31
C GLU A 66 3.75 -4.88 4.83
N LEU A 67 3.43 -3.92 3.98
CA LEU A 67 3.56 -4.05 2.54
C LEU A 67 4.51 -3.00 2.03
N HIS A 68 5.45 -3.42 1.18
CA HIS A 68 6.37 -2.52 0.50
C HIS A 68 5.90 -2.39 -0.95
N ILE A 69 5.43 -1.22 -1.31
CA ILE A 69 4.83 -0.97 -2.62
C ILE A 69 5.75 -0.05 -3.40
N THR A 70 6.20 -0.53 -4.56
CA THR A 70 7.15 0.20 -5.39
C THR A 70 6.57 0.39 -6.79
N PRO A 71 6.61 1.61 -7.34
CA PRO A 71 6.19 1.84 -8.72
C PRO A 71 7.09 1.08 -9.69
N THR A 72 6.49 0.55 -10.74
CA THR A 72 7.24 -0.10 -11.82
C THR A 72 7.07 0.72 -13.10
N ALA A 73 7.75 0.29 -14.17
CA ALA A 73 7.58 0.94 -15.47
C ALA A 73 6.14 0.89 -15.97
N ASP A 74 5.37 -0.11 -15.51
CA ASP A 74 3.98 -0.29 -15.93
C ASP A 74 2.98 0.33 -14.95
N ALA A 75 3.46 0.96 -13.90
CA ALA A 75 2.58 1.48 -12.86
C ALA A 75 1.71 2.62 -13.38
N VAL A 76 0.42 2.55 -13.09
CA VAL A 76 -0.54 3.60 -13.40
C VAL A 76 -1.00 4.18 -12.08
N ARG A 77 -0.70 5.46 -11.87
CA ARG A 77 -1.05 6.10 -10.61
C ARG A 77 -2.55 6.29 -10.51
N PRO A 78 -3.14 5.97 -9.36
CA PRO A 78 -4.56 6.18 -9.17
C PRO A 78 -4.90 7.66 -9.14
N GLU A 79 -6.08 7.99 -9.64
CA GLU A 79 -6.60 9.34 -9.52
C GLU A 79 -7.17 9.56 -8.12
N GLN A 80 -7.04 10.77 -7.62
CA GLN A 80 -7.58 11.11 -6.30
C GLN A 80 -9.06 11.43 -6.34
#